data_54b56db743ca7e1f5e6734d983244ad5
#
_entry.id   54b56db743ca7e1f5e6734d983244ad5
#
_cell.length_a   1.000
_cell.length_b   1.000
_cell.length_c   1.000
_cell.angle_alpha   90.00
_cell.angle_beta   90.00
_cell.angle_gamma   90.00
#
_symmetry.space_group_name_H-M   'P 1'
#
loop_
_entity.id
_entity.type
_entity.pdbx_description
1 polymer ?
#
loop_
_entity_poly.entity_id
_entity_poly.type
_entity_poly.pdbx_seq_one_letter_code
_entity_poly.pdbx_strand_id
1 'polypeptide(L)' 'MIPIGTLLILEEHTHTYQMIVLAHFPVFFNDQELWHYELNFFRDGANLGTLAFDEIELDKLINKGEVKILSEGTHENT' A
#
# COMPACT_ATOMS: atom_id res chain seq x y z
N MET A 1 -3.27 -8.39 -7.39
CA MET A 1 -2.12 -7.98 -6.55
C MET A 1 -1.50 -6.70 -7.08
N ILE A 2 -1.20 -5.78 -6.17
CA ILE A 2 -0.61 -4.51 -6.55
C ILE A 2 0.91 -4.69 -6.67
N PRO A 3 1.51 -4.31 -7.79
CA PRO A 3 2.95 -4.53 -7.98
C PRO A 3 3.81 -3.74 -7.01
N ILE A 4 4.96 -4.30 -6.67
CA ILE A 4 5.95 -3.61 -5.86
C ILE A 4 6.42 -2.38 -6.63
N GLY A 5 6.59 -1.27 -5.93
CA GLY A 5 6.95 0.00 -6.53
C GLY A 5 5.77 0.85 -6.94
N THR A 6 4.54 0.32 -6.80
CA THR A 6 3.34 1.09 -7.10
C THR A 6 3.24 2.27 -6.14
N LEU A 7 2.90 3.43 -6.70
CA LEU A 7 2.71 4.64 -5.92
C LEU A 7 1.21 4.85 -5.71
N LEU A 8 0.82 4.98 -4.46
CA LEU A 8 -0.57 5.17 -4.08
C LEU A 8 -0.73 6.51 -3.39
N ILE A 9 -1.94 7.02 -3.42
CA ILE A 9 -2.30 8.25 -2.70
C ILE A 9 -3.47 7.95 -1.79
N LEU A 10 -3.30 8.30 -0.52
CA LEU A 10 -4.37 8.24 0.47
C LEU A 10 -4.78 9.66 0.82
N GLU A 11 -6.05 9.98 0.60
CA GLU A 11 -6.58 11.29 0.94
C GLU A 11 -7.44 11.14 2.19
N GLU A 12 -7.08 11.87 3.24
CA GLU A 12 -7.77 11.74 4.50
C GLU A 12 -8.01 13.13 5.06
N HIS A 13 -9.23 13.61 5.04
CA HIS A 13 -9.60 14.94 5.49
C HIS A 13 -8.76 16.01 4.80
N THR A 14 -7.88 16.65 5.57
CA THR A 14 -7.06 17.72 5.03
C THR A 14 -5.66 17.27 4.67
N HIS A 15 -5.38 16.00 4.81
CA HIS A 15 -4.02 15.49 4.58
C HIS A 15 -3.99 14.51 3.41
N THR A 16 -2.90 14.58 2.67
CA THR A 16 -2.64 13.66 1.57
C THR A 16 -1.35 12.91 1.88
N TYR A 17 -1.43 11.60 1.85
CA TYR A 17 -0.26 10.76 2.05
C TYR A 17 0.08 10.05 0.76
N GLN A 18 1.37 9.93 0.49
CA GLN A 18 1.86 9.10 -0.60
C GLN A 18 2.37 7.80 -0.01
N MET A 19 2.14 6.71 -0.70
CA MET A 19 2.57 5.40 -0.23
C MET A 19 3.22 4.66 -1.38
N ILE A 20 4.33 4.00 -1.07
CA ILE A 20 5.01 3.16 -2.06
C ILE A 20 4.95 1.72 -1.57
N VAL A 21 4.54 0.82 -2.45
CA VAL A 21 4.48 -0.60 -2.11
C VAL A 21 5.89 -1.16 -2.14
N LEU A 22 6.37 -1.64 -1.00
CA LEU A 22 7.71 -2.19 -0.87
C LEU A 22 7.74 -3.70 -0.94
N ALA A 23 6.69 -4.36 -0.44
CA ALA A 23 6.67 -5.81 -0.39
C ALA A 23 5.24 -6.31 -0.33
N HIS A 24 5.06 -7.57 -0.69
CA HIS A 24 3.77 -8.26 -0.61
C HIS A 24 4.07 -9.63 -0.04
N PHE A 25 3.50 -9.96 1.11
CA PHE A 25 3.91 -11.16 1.83
C PHE A 25 2.75 -11.74 2.63
N PRO A 26 2.77 -13.05 2.87
CA PRO A 26 1.73 -13.69 3.68
C PRO A 26 2.08 -13.64 5.15
N VAL A 27 1.05 -13.52 5.97
CA VAL A 27 1.15 -13.65 7.42
C VAL A 27 0.22 -14.78 7.81
N PHE A 28 0.70 -15.72 8.61
CA PHE A 28 -0.11 -16.84 9.05
C PHE A 28 -0.65 -16.57 10.43
N PHE A 29 -1.95 -16.68 10.57
CA PHE A 29 -2.63 -16.44 11.82
C PHE A 29 -3.76 -17.46 11.98
N ASN A 30 -3.72 -18.26 13.03
CA ASN A 30 -4.72 -19.31 13.26
C ASN A 30 -4.90 -20.20 12.04
N ASP A 31 -3.79 -20.64 11.47
CA ASP A 31 -3.76 -21.50 10.29
C ASP A 31 -4.37 -20.85 9.04
N GLN A 32 -4.58 -19.56 9.07
CA GLN A 32 -5.04 -18.83 7.89
C GLN A 32 -3.90 -18.01 7.31
N GLU A 33 -3.85 -17.99 5.98
CA GLU A 33 -2.87 -17.19 5.26
C GLU A 33 -3.53 -15.85 4.92
N LEU A 34 -2.97 -14.78 5.47
CA LEU A 34 -3.46 -13.42 5.22
C LEU A 34 -2.36 -12.63 4.54
N TRP A 35 -2.65 -12.09 3.38
CA TRP A 35 -1.66 -11.34 2.62
C TRP A 35 -1.64 -9.89 3.05
N HIS A 36 -0.43 -9.35 3.12
CA HIS A 36 -0.20 -7.97 3.54
C HIS A 36 0.72 -7.28 2.55
N TYR A 37 0.63 -5.97 2.50
CA TYR A 37 1.60 -5.14 1.81
C TYR A 37 2.41 -4.38 2.84
N GLU A 38 3.70 -4.21 2.57
CA GLU A 38 4.49 -3.26 3.32
C GLU A 38 4.49 -1.97 2.54
N LEU A 39 4.02 -0.90 3.16
CA LEU A 39 3.90 0.41 2.52
C LEU A 39 4.79 1.40 3.22
N ASN A 40 5.51 2.20 2.45
CA ASN A 40 6.29 3.30 2.98
C ASN A 40 5.49 4.58 2.78
N PHE A 41 5.25 5.30 3.86
CA PHE A 41 4.41 6.50 3.84
C PHE A 41 5.24 7.76 3.77
N PHE A 42 4.76 8.70 2.98
CA PHE A 42 5.38 10.03 2.85
C PHE A 42 4.29 11.08 2.97
N ARG A 43 4.66 12.23 3.51
CA ARG A 43 3.77 13.38 3.57
C ARG A 43 4.63 14.64 3.45
N ASP A 44 4.28 15.49 2.48
CA ASP A 44 5.02 16.74 2.23
C ASP A 44 6.51 16.51 2.09
N GLY A 45 6.86 15.41 1.43
CA GLY A 45 8.27 15.08 1.20
C GLY A 45 8.96 14.40 2.36
N ALA A 46 8.32 14.30 3.51
CA ALA A 46 8.92 13.65 4.68
C ALA A 46 8.57 12.16 4.69
N ASN A 47 9.58 11.34 4.97
CA ASN A 47 9.39 9.89 5.08
C ASN A 47 8.85 9.59 6.47
N LEU A 48 7.66 9.01 6.55
CA LEU A 48 7.01 8.71 7.81
C LEU A 48 7.24 7.28 8.28
N GLY A 49 7.93 6.48 7.48
CA GLY A 49 8.22 5.10 7.85
C GLY A 49 7.32 4.11 7.14
N THR A 50 7.40 2.87 7.56
CA THR A 50 6.68 1.77 6.91
C THR A 50 5.61 1.20 7.82
N LEU A 51 4.61 0.60 7.18
CA LEU A 51 3.51 -0.03 7.88
C LEU A 51 3.06 -1.24 7.08
N ALA A 52 2.79 -2.35 7.76
CA ALA A 52 2.19 -3.51 7.12
C ALA A 52 0.69 -3.32 7.06
N PHE A 53 0.10 -3.54 5.91
CA PHE A 53 -1.29 -3.24 5.68
C PHE A 53 -2.00 -4.45 5.08
N ASP A 54 -3.13 -4.81 5.65
CA ASP A 54 -3.92 -5.94 5.20
C ASP A 54 -4.39 -5.72 3.75
N GLU A 55 -4.17 -6.70 2.90
CA GLU A 55 -4.52 -6.60 1.48
C GLU A 55 -6.03 -6.38 1.29
N ILE A 56 -6.84 -7.06 2.07
CA ILE A 56 -8.28 -6.93 1.95
C ILE A 56 -8.72 -5.52 2.33
N GLU A 57 -8.12 -4.98 3.37
CA GLU A 57 -8.44 -3.63 3.81
C GLU A 57 -8.00 -2.60 2.78
N LEU A 58 -6.82 -2.79 2.20
CA LEU A 58 -6.35 -1.88 1.16
C LEU A 58 -7.26 -1.91 -0.05
N ASP A 59 -7.70 -3.10 -0.46
CA ASP A 59 -8.64 -3.22 -1.57
C ASP A 59 -9.92 -2.47 -1.30
N LYS A 60 -10.41 -2.53 -0.06
CA LYS A 60 -11.62 -1.79 0.30
C LYS A 60 -11.43 -0.30 0.15
N LEU A 61 -10.28 0.21 0.58
CA LEU A 61 -10.00 1.64 0.48
C LEU A 61 -9.90 2.08 -0.98
N ILE A 62 -9.30 1.25 -1.82
CA ILE A 62 -9.20 1.54 -3.24
C ILE A 62 -10.60 1.56 -3.86
N ASN A 63 -11.43 0.58 -3.52
CA ASN A 63 -12.79 0.50 -4.06
C ASN A 63 -13.65 1.67 -3.63
N LYS A 64 -13.42 2.20 -2.44
CA LYS A 64 -14.13 3.38 -1.95
C LYS A 64 -13.62 4.67 -2.55
N GLY A 65 -12.47 4.63 -3.21
CA GLY A 65 -11.87 5.83 -3.76
C GLY A 65 -11.05 6.62 -2.76
N GLU A 66 -10.85 6.08 -1.56
CA GLU A 66 -10.02 6.75 -0.54
C GLU A 66 -8.55 6.58 -0.81
N VAL A 67 -8.18 5.49 -1.47
CA VAL A 67 -6.82 5.25 -1.94
C VAL A 67 -6.87 5.14 -3.45
N LYS A 68 -5.98 5.86 -4.12
CA LYS A 68 -5.91 5.85 -5.57
C LYS A 68 -4.54 5.41 -6.02
N ILE A 69 -4.48 4.69 -7.13
CA ILE A 69 -3.22 4.30 -7.73
C ILE A 69 -2.76 5.44 -8.61
N LEU A 70 -1.63 6.03 -8.25
CA LEU A 70 -1.08 7.13 -9.01
C LEU A 70 -0.20 6.64 -10.15
N SER A 71 0.58 5.60 -9.88
CA SER A 71 1.51 5.09 -10.87
C SER A 71 1.81 3.64 -10.50
N GLU A 72 1.59 2.72 -11.45
CA GLU A 72 1.85 1.32 -11.20
C GLU A 72 3.33 1.01 -11.26
N GLY A 73 3.82 0.24 -10.31
CA GLY A 73 5.19 -0.18 -10.31
C GLY A 73 5.45 -1.22 -11.38
N THR A 74 6.74 -1.39 -11.72
CA THR A 74 7.10 -2.46 -12.60
C THR A 74 7.80 -3.46 -11.76
N HIS A 75 7.46 -4.70 -11.91
CA HIS A 75 8.13 -5.72 -11.14
C HIS A 75 8.80 -6.66 -12.07
N GLU A 76 9.15 -6.20 -13.18
CA GLU A 76 9.91 -6.99 -13.98
C GLU A 76 11.25 -6.95 -13.67
N ASN A 77 11.62 -7.58 -13.66
CA ASN A 77 12.77 -7.46 -13.37
C ASN A 77 13.58 -7.47 -14.24
N THR A 78 13.54 -7.16 -14.41
CA THR A 78 14.19 -7.00 -15.25
C THR A 78 14.91 -7.36 -15.38
#